data_c0c65469a37546b5a5026d00864934d7
#
_entry.id   c0c65469a37546b5a5026d00864934d7
#
_cell.length_a   1.000
_cell.length_b   1.000
_cell.length_c   1.000
_cell.angle_alpha   90.00
_cell.angle_beta   90.00
_cell.angle_gamma   90.00
#
_symmetry.space_group_name_H-M   'P 1'
#
loop_
_entity.id
_entity.type
_entity.pdbx_description
1 polymer ?
#
loop_
_entity_poly.entity_id
_entity_poly.type
_entity_poly.pdbx_seq_one_letter_code
_entity_poly.pdbx_strand_id
1 'polypeptide(L)'
;RNNIALILNSNSEDIIFTSGSSESISIVFNKLSDNFKPENIVISEVEHQATIISSNILKKRGWKIIEWEVDNKGIVNLDKLENYLNPKTKLISIIWGQSEIGSLQPIQLIGKKCKENNILFHVDATQIISNGIFKWKDLNCDLLSLSAHKFGGPKGIGILLTNEKSRSILRNSDIALTHEYSIRQGTQSLPLICGMHQALKNISGLITFSNYDTVFKNNKIIFLKDYLINLLKDNKYVEITGSIENRLPNHLSFILLNKNFLPIKAYKIINFMSDNNISISSGSSCSSSNKNPSKVLTKLRLDNNKLFSNIRLSFGEQNSIDQLDKFHTLLLQCIEKF
;
A
#
# COMPACT_ATOMS: atom_id res chain seq x y z
N ARG A 1 11.98 -11.49 17.69
CA ARG A 1 12.68 -10.66 16.69
C ARG A 1 13.45 -11.53 15.72
N ASN A 2 14.34 -12.41 16.19
CA ASN A 2 15.17 -13.27 15.34
C ASN A 2 14.35 -14.12 14.36
N ASN A 3 13.25 -14.71 14.82
CA ASN A 3 12.37 -15.53 13.97
C ASN A 3 11.69 -14.71 12.85
N ILE A 4 11.31 -13.47 13.14
CA ILE A 4 10.76 -12.56 12.13
C ILE A 4 11.86 -12.17 11.14
N ALA A 5 13.06 -11.89 11.62
CA ALA A 5 14.23 -11.58 10.79
C ALA A 5 14.54 -12.71 9.81
N LEU A 6 14.49 -13.97 10.27
CA LEU A 6 14.67 -15.14 9.40
C LEU A 6 13.63 -15.20 8.28
N ILE A 7 12.34 -14.99 8.60
CA ILE A 7 11.26 -15.01 7.60
C ILE A 7 11.48 -13.92 6.54
N LEU A 8 11.84 -12.70 6.96
CA LEU A 8 12.01 -11.55 6.07
C LEU A 8 13.42 -11.47 5.44
N ASN A 9 14.31 -12.42 5.73
CA ASN A 9 15.71 -12.39 5.31
C ASN A 9 16.39 -11.05 5.65
N SER A 10 16.19 -10.60 6.91
CA SER A 10 16.80 -9.38 7.48
C SER A 10 17.73 -9.75 8.64
N ASN A 11 18.47 -8.77 9.15
CA ASN A 11 19.11 -8.91 10.46
C ASN A 11 18.10 -8.55 11.56
N SER A 12 18.31 -9.02 12.78
CA SER A 12 17.42 -8.69 13.91
C SER A 12 17.41 -7.19 14.22
N GLU A 13 18.53 -6.52 14.01
CA GLU A 13 18.71 -5.07 14.21
C GLU A 13 17.96 -4.24 13.18
N ASP A 14 17.63 -4.80 12.01
CA ASP A 14 16.88 -4.10 10.97
C ASP A 14 15.40 -3.93 11.36
N ILE A 15 14.92 -4.67 12.37
CA ILE A 15 13.51 -4.70 12.78
C ILE A 15 13.29 -3.74 13.94
N ILE A 16 12.43 -2.74 13.76
CA ILE A 16 11.90 -1.86 14.79
C ILE A 16 10.42 -2.17 14.98
N PHE A 17 10.01 -2.62 16.17
CA PHE A 17 8.60 -2.83 16.46
C PHE A 17 7.89 -1.52 16.72
N THR A 18 6.72 -1.37 16.10
CA THR A 18 5.85 -0.20 16.20
C THR A 18 4.41 -0.64 16.46
N SER A 19 3.49 0.29 16.69
CA SER A 19 2.05 -0.03 16.79
C SER A 19 1.37 -0.29 15.44
N GLY A 20 2.09 -0.08 14.33
CA GLY A 20 1.60 -0.26 12.96
C GLY A 20 2.34 0.62 11.97
N SER A 21 2.02 0.48 10.68
CA SER A 21 2.67 1.27 9.63
C SER A 21 2.49 2.78 9.79
N SER A 22 1.38 3.24 10.35
CA SER A 22 1.17 4.68 10.60
C SER A 22 2.19 5.24 11.58
N GLU A 23 2.52 4.52 12.67
CA GLU A 23 3.61 4.91 13.57
C GLU A 23 4.97 4.79 12.88
N SER A 24 5.20 3.72 12.12
CA SER A 24 6.45 3.53 11.36
C SER A 24 6.72 4.72 10.42
N ILE A 25 5.73 5.12 9.64
CA ILE A 25 5.79 6.29 8.74
C ILE A 25 6.04 7.56 9.55
N SER A 26 5.30 7.79 10.63
CA SER A 26 5.48 8.96 11.48
C SER A 26 6.88 9.05 12.08
N ILE A 27 7.46 7.91 12.51
CA ILE A 27 8.86 7.84 12.98
C ILE A 27 9.82 8.29 11.88
N VAL A 28 9.69 7.76 10.65
CA VAL A 28 10.57 8.12 9.53
C VAL A 28 10.55 9.63 9.31
N PHE A 29 9.38 10.24 9.17
CA PHE A 29 9.25 11.67 8.89
C PHE A 29 9.74 12.54 10.06
N ASN A 30 9.36 12.24 11.30
CA ASN A 30 9.77 13.02 12.46
C ASN A 30 11.29 12.95 12.68
N LYS A 31 11.87 11.74 12.63
CA LYS A 31 13.31 11.56 12.82
C LYS A 31 14.16 12.20 11.71
N LEU A 32 13.63 12.22 10.47
CA LEU A 32 14.25 12.99 9.40
C LEU A 32 14.32 14.47 9.77
N SER A 33 13.23 15.03 10.30
CA SER A 33 13.16 16.44 10.72
C SER A 33 14.07 16.77 11.92
N ASP A 34 14.32 15.79 12.80
CA ASP A 34 15.23 15.97 13.92
C ASP A 34 16.71 16.02 13.49
N ASN A 35 17.06 15.34 12.39
CA ASN A 35 18.44 15.12 11.95
C ASN A 35 18.89 15.97 10.73
N PHE A 36 17.94 16.57 10.01
CA PHE A 36 18.22 17.39 8.83
C PHE A 36 17.54 18.74 8.91
N LYS A 37 18.18 19.75 8.31
CA LYS A 37 17.52 21.03 8.05
C LYS A 37 16.41 20.82 6.99
N PRO A 38 15.35 21.65 7.03
CA PRO A 38 14.26 21.56 6.06
C PRO A 38 14.75 21.67 4.61
N GLU A 39 14.45 20.64 3.83
CA GLU A 39 14.72 20.53 2.40
C GLU A 39 13.54 19.83 1.68
N ASN A 40 13.78 19.06 0.61
CA ASN A 40 12.70 18.43 -0.15
C ASN A 40 12.40 17.02 0.35
N ILE A 41 11.11 16.70 0.40
CA ILE A 41 10.56 15.34 0.53
C ILE A 41 9.64 15.11 -0.65
N VAL A 42 9.82 13.98 -1.33
CA VAL A 42 8.97 13.55 -2.46
C VAL A 42 8.07 12.42 -1.98
N ILE A 43 6.78 12.52 -2.27
CA ILE A 43 5.77 11.47 -2.01
C ILE A 43 4.93 11.27 -3.27
N SER A 44 4.33 10.10 -3.49
CA SER A 44 3.40 9.94 -4.60
C SER A 44 2.05 10.65 -4.32
N GLU A 45 1.34 11.01 -5.37
CA GLU A 45 -0.01 11.59 -5.24
C GLU A 45 -1.05 10.61 -4.69
N VAL A 46 -0.73 9.31 -4.65
CA VAL A 46 -1.65 8.22 -4.25
C VAL A 46 -1.26 7.57 -2.92
N GLU A 47 -0.54 8.29 -2.07
CA GLU A 47 -0.12 7.80 -0.75
C GLU A 47 -1.29 7.54 0.20
N HIS A 48 -1.03 6.64 1.17
CA HIS A 48 -1.92 6.45 2.30
C HIS A 48 -2.00 7.72 3.18
N GLN A 49 -3.14 7.91 3.85
CA GLN A 49 -3.38 9.07 4.70
C GLN A 49 -2.29 9.29 5.78
N ALA A 50 -1.64 8.22 6.26
CA ALA A 50 -0.53 8.32 7.23
C ALA A 50 0.67 9.10 6.66
N THR A 51 1.06 8.83 5.40
CA THR A 51 2.14 9.56 4.71
C THR A 51 1.75 11.01 4.47
N ILE A 52 0.50 11.26 4.03
CA ILE A 52 0.00 12.62 3.77
C ILE A 52 -0.02 13.46 5.06
N ILE A 53 -0.47 12.89 6.19
CA ILE A 53 -0.47 13.59 7.48
C ILE A 53 0.96 13.89 7.93
N SER A 54 1.84 12.90 7.88
CA SER A 54 3.25 13.07 8.29
C SER A 54 3.98 14.11 7.45
N SER A 55 3.78 14.10 6.12
CA SER A 55 4.34 15.11 5.22
C SER A 55 3.81 16.51 5.50
N ASN A 56 2.50 16.65 5.78
CA ASN A 56 1.89 17.95 6.10
C ASN A 56 2.40 18.52 7.43
N ILE A 57 2.74 17.68 8.41
CA ILE A 57 3.40 18.11 9.65
C ILE A 57 4.76 18.72 9.33
N LEU A 58 5.56 18.05 8.49
CA LEU A 58 6.87 18.56 8.08
C LEU A 58 6.78 19.81 7.21
N LYS A 59 5.76 19.92 6.35
CA LYS A 59 5.49 21.15 5.60
C LYS A 59 5.32 22.36 6.53
N LYS A 60 4.62 22.21 7.67
CA LYS A 60 4.49 23.26 8.69
C LYS A 60 5.81 23.59 9.39
N ARG A 61 6.79 22.67 9.35
CA ARG A 61 8.17 22.86 9.87
C ARG A 61 9.15 23.39 8.83
N GLY A 62 8.66 23.86 7.67
CA GLY A 62 9.45 24.46 6.60
C GLY A 62 9.98 23.51 5.53
N TRP A 63 9.64 22.20 5.59
CA TRP A 63 10.01 21.26 4.54
C TRP A 63 9.20 21.49 3.27
N LYS A 64 9.82 21.35 2.09
CA LYS A 64 9.12 21.37 0.80
C LYS A 64 8.64 19.97 0.47
N ILE A 65 7.33 19.77 0.48
CA ILE A 65 6.70 18.52 0.07
C ILE A 65 6.39 18.60 -1.43
N ILE A 66 6.91 17.65 -2.19
CA ILE A 66 6.72 17.53 -3.63
C ILE A 66 5.87 16.29 -3.87
N GLU A 67 4.69 16.47 -4.47
CA GLU A 67 3.83 15.37 -4.89
C GLU A 67 4.27 14.89 -6.28
N TRP A 68 4.65 13.61 -6.37
CA TRP A 68 5.02 12.97 -7.63
C TRP A 68 3.76 12.50 -8.35
N GLU A 69 3.50 13.09 -9.51
CA GLU A 69 2.33 12.82 -10.33
C GLU A 69 2.24 11.35 -10.76
N VAL A 70 1.01 10.85 -10.83
CA VAL A 70 0.70 9.52 -11.33
C VAL A 70 -0.05 9.60 -12.68
N ASP A 71 -0.03 8.51 -13.42
CA ASP A 71 -0.84 8.31 -14.61
C ASP A 71 -2.31 7.96 -14.26
N ASN A 72 -3.14 7.71 -15.27
CA ASN A 72 -4.54 7.31 -15.08
C ASN A 72 -4.72 5.90 -14.48
N LYS A 73 -3.63 5.12 -14.38
CA LYS A 73 -3.58 3.82 -13.68
C LYS A 73 -3.08 3.97 -12.23
N GLY A 74 -2.73 5.19 -11.81
CA GLY A 74 -2.20 5.49 -10.47
C GLY A 74 -0.76 5.06 -10.26
N ILE A 75 0.04 4.92 -11.33
CA ILE A 75 1.47 4.61 -11.29
C ILE A 75 2.25 5.92 -11.46
N VAL A 76 3.31 6.12 -10.68
CA VAL A 76 4.16 7.32 -10.77
C VAL A 76 4.78 7.46 -12.16
N ASN A 77 4.80 8.68 -12.68
CA ASN A 77 5.41 8.96 -13.98
C ASN A 77 6.94 8.92 -13.87
N LEU A 78 7.53 7.82 -14.36
CA LEU A 78 8.98 7.60 -14.31
C LEU A 78 9.79 8.59 -15.15
N ASP A 79 9.21 9.20 -16.17
CA ASP A 79 9.91 10.22 -16.98
C ASP A 79 10.29 11.45 -16.14
N LYS A 80 9.60 11.67 -15.01
CA LYS A 80 9.90 12.75 -14.07
C LYS A 80 10.88 12.36 -12.97
N LEU A 81 11.33 11.12 -12.89
CA LEU A 81 12.16 10.62 -11.80
C LEU A 81 13.43 11.47 -11.60
N GLU A 82 14.14 11.77 -12.69
CA GLU A 82 15.39 12.56 -12.63
C GLU A 82 15.19 13.96 -12.02
N ASN A 83 13.99 14.55 -12.13
CA ASN A 83 13.70 15.86 -11.52
C ASN A 83 13.71 15.83 -9.99
N TYR A 84 13.51 14.66 -9.41
CA TYR A 84 13.45 14.44 -7.96
C TYR A 84 14.79 13.98 -7.38
N LEU A 85 15.72 13.51 -8.24
CA LEU A 85 17.04 13.02 -7.85
C LEU A 85 18.07 14.16 -7.75
N ASN A 86 17.88 15.04 -6.79
CA ASN A 86 18.77 16.19 -6.59
C ASN A 86 19.25 16.27 -5.12
N PRO A 87 20.38 16.97 -4.83
CA PRO A 87 20.99 17.01 -3.50
C PRO A 87 20.08 17.55 -2.39
N LYS A 88 19.04 18.33 -2.75
CA LYS A 88 18.06 18.86 -1.79
C LYS A 88 17.01 17.83 -1.41
N THR A 89 16.85 16.74 -2.15
CA THR A 89 15.89 15.68 -1.81
C THR A 89 16.48 14.77 -0.74
N LYS A 90 15.89 14.77 0.45
CA LYS A 90 16.35 13.93 1.59
C LYS A 90 15.61 12.61 1.69
N LEU A 91 14.36 12.59 1.26
CA LEU A 91 13.50 11.41 1.32
C LEU A 91 12.61 11.33 0.08
N ILE A 92 12.53 10.14 -0.50
CA ILE A 92 11.45 9.73 -1.38
C ILE A 92 10.66 8.66 -0.63
N SER A 93 9.33 8.84 -0.48
CA SER A 93 8.45 7.90 0.23
C SER A 93 7.31 7.49 -0.69
N ILE A 94 7.22 6.19 -1.00
CA ILE A 94 6.28 5.66 -2.00
C ILE A 94 5.51 4.47 -1.41
N ILE A 95 4.19 4.48 -1.57
CA ILE A 95 3.36 3.29 -1.34
C ILE A 95 3.64 2.24 -2.41
N TRP A 96 3.96 1.00 -2.02
CA TRP A 96 4.28 -0.06 -2.99
C TRP A 96 3.03 -0.59 -3.70
N GLY A 97 1.98 -0.89 -2.94
CA GLY A 97 0.69 -1.34 -3.46
C GLY A 97 -0.43 -0.45 -2.98
N GLN A 98 -1.13 0.20 -3.90
CA GLN A 98 -2.17 1.15 -3.54
C GLN A 98 -3.47 0.44 -3.15
N SER A 99 -4.00 0.75 -1.97
CA SER A 99 -5.09 0.01 -1.32
C SER A 99 -6.49 0.18 -1.96
N GLU A 100 -6.72 1.25 -2.72
CA GLU A 100 -8.04 1.57 -3.29
C GLU A 100 -8.16 1.12 -4.75
N ILE A 101 -7.05 1.15 -5.48
CA ILE A 101 -7.01 0.85 -6.92
C ILE A 101 -6.14 -0.36 -7.26
N GLY A 102 -5.40 -0.89 -6.30
CA GLY A 102 -4.58 -2.09 -6.44
C GLY A 102 -3.28 -1.92 -7.22
N SER A 103 -3.00 -0.77 -7.82
CA SER A 103 -1.80 -0.55 -8.64
C SER A 103 -0.51 -0.65 -7.83
N LEU A 104 0.51 -1.26 -8.44
CA LEU A 104 1.85 -1.42 -7.88
C LEU A 104 2.77 -0.32 -8.40
N GLN A 105 3.61 0.21 -7.50
CA GLN A 105 4.64 1.17 -7.87
C GLN A 105 5.97 0.47 -8.18
N PRO A 106 6.79 1.01 -9.10
CA PRO A 106 8.06 0.41 -9.55
C PRO A 106 9.19 0.68 -8.53
N ILE A 107 9.02 0.20 -7.30
CA ILE A 107 9.88 0.53 -6.15
C ILE A 107 11.35 0.12 -6.35
N GLN A 108 11.60 -0.97 -7.07
CA GLN A 108 12.97 -1.45 -7.28
C GLN A 108 13.79 -0.51 -8.16
N LEU A 109 13.18 0.03 -9.22
CA LEU A 109 13.82 1.00 -10.09
C LEU A 109 14.05 2.33 -9.37
N ILE A 110 13.01 2.83 -8.67
CA ILE A 110 13.10 4.07 -7.89
C ILE A 110 14.20 3.93 -6.82
N GLY A 111 14.20 2.84 -6.07
CA GLY A 111 15.17 2.60 -5.00
C GLY A 111 16.62 2.49 -5.51
N LYS A 112 16.84 1.82 -6.65
CA LYS A 112 18.14 1.81 -7.30
C LYS A 112 18.63 3.23 -7.58
N LYS A 113 17.77 4.06 -8.16
CA LYS A 113 18.08 5.46 -8.48
C LYS A 113 18.31 6.32 -7.22
N CYS A 114 17.51 6.11 -6.18
CA CYS A 114 17.72 6.78 -4.88
C CYS A 114 19.08 6.44 -4.29
N LYS A 115 19.48 5.16 -4.35
CA LYS A 115 20.77 4.69 -3.86
C LYS A 115 21.94 5.32 -4.64
N GLU A 116 21.85 5.38 -5.97
CA GLU A 116 22.84 6.02 -6.85
C GLU A 116 23.04 7.51 -6.51
N ASN A 117 21.97 8.20 -6.03
CA ASN A 117 21.96 9.62 -5.70
C ASN A 117 22.03 9.91 -4.18
N ASN A 118 22.29 8.89 -3.36
CA ASN A 118 22.39 9.00 -1.89
C ASN A 118 21.14 9.60 -1.20
N ILE A 119 19.95 9.38 -1.78
CA ILE A 119 18.65 9.81 -1.25
C ILE A 119 18.04 8.66 -0.44
N LEU A 120 17.49 8.95 0.75
CA LEU A 120 16.75 7.95 1.53
C LEU A 120 15.47 7.54 0.80
N PHE A 121 15.23 6.22 0.74
CA PHE A 121 14.03 5.67 0.12
C PHE A 121 13.21 4.88 1.14
N HIS A 122 12.00 5.36 1.41
CA HIS A 122 11.00 4.70 2.24
C HIS A 122 9.90 4.08 1.40
N VAL A 123 9.50 2.87 1.74
CA VAL A 123 8.43 2.12 1.08
C VAL A 123 7.32 1.79 2.09
N ASP A 124 6.09 2.21 1.82
CA ASP A 124 4.92 1.68 2.53
C ASP A 124 4.47 0.37 1.87
N ALA A 125 4.85 -0.76 2.48
CA ALA A 125 4.54 -2.11 2.00
C ALA A 125 3.33 -2.74 2.72
N THR A 126 2.50 -1.93 3.36
CA THR A 126 1.40 -2.41 4.21
C THR A 126 0.43 -3.34 3.48
N GLN A 127 0.16 -3.11 2.21
CA GLN A 127 -0.75 -3.93 1.40
C GLN A 127 -0.05 -5.09 0.67
N ILE A 128 1.26 -5.10 0.63
CA ILE A 128 2.03 -6.08 -0.15
C ILE A 128 2.15 -7.41 0.58
N ILE A 129 2.49 -7.37 1.86
CA ILE A 129 2.89 -8.54 2.65
C ILE A 129 1.79 -9.61 2.74
N SER A 130 0.51 -9.24 2.63
CA SER A 130 -0.60 -10.20 2.58
C SER A 130 -0.61 -11.07 1.32
N ASN A 131 0.14 -10.71 0.29
CA ASN A 131 0.22 -11.41 -0.99
C ASN A 131 1.45 -12.32 -1.11
N GLY A 132 2.36 -12.26 -0.13
CA GLY A 132 3.56 -13.08 -0.11
C GLY A 132 4.69 -12.48 0.71
N ILE A 133 5.64 -13.31 1.07
CA ILE A 133 6.86 -12.92 1.76
C ILE A 133 7.88 -12.42 0.73
N PHE A 134 8.44 -11.24 0.96
CA PHE A 134 9.61 -10.72 0.26
C PHE A 134 10.87 -10.92 1.11
N LYS A 135 12.03 -10.88 0.48
CA LYS A 135 13.32 -10.86 1.17
C LYS A 135 13.79 -9.41 1.30
N TRP A 136 13.98 -8.94 2.53
CA TRP A 136 14.42 -7.57 2.80
C TRP A 136 15.71 -7.19 2.08
N LYS A 137 16.68 -8.12 2.03
CA LYS A 137 17.97 -7.89 1.37
C LYS A 137 17.90 -7.76 -0.15
N ASP A 138 16.78 -8.19 -0.76
CA ASP A 138 16.58 -8.08 -2.21
C ASP A 138 15.93 -6.73 -2.60
N LEU A 139 15.51 -5.92 -1.60
CA LEU A 139 14.86 -4.64 -1.83
C LEU A 139 15.86 -3.50 -1.94
N ASN A 140 15.66 -2.63 -2.92
CA ASN A 140 16.43 -1.40 -3.09
C ASN A 140 15.84 -0.25 -2.26
N CYS A 141 15.51 -0.48 -0.98
CA CYS A 141 15.01 0.59 -0.10
C CYS A 141 15.78 0.65 1.22
N ASP A 142 15.76 1.81 1.87
CA ASP A 142 16.43 2.04 3.15
C ASP A 142 15.49 1.80 4.32
N LEU A 143 14.18 2.01 4.10
CA LEU A 143 13.12 2.00 5.11
C LEU A 143 11.87 1.36 4.54
N LEU A 144 11.19 0.51 5.34
CA LEU A 144 9.93 -0.12 4.90
C LEU A 144 8.97 -0.29 6.06
N SER A 145 7.70 0.09 5.85
CA SER A 145 6.65 0.04 6.87
C SER A 145 5.67 -1.10 6.63
N LEU A 146 5.31 -1.84 7.70
CA LEU A 146 4.36 -2.95 7.71
C LEU A 146 3.37 -2.84 8.88
N SER A 147 2.14 -3.37 8.70
CA SER A 147 1.13 -3.53 9.76
C SER A 147 0.62 -4.97 9.81
N ALA A 148 0.66 -5.61 10.98
CA ALA A 148 0.30 -7.02 11.15
C ALA A 148 -1.15 -7.32 10.77
N HIS A 149 -2.10 -6.43 11.07
CA HIS A 149 -3.53 -6.65 10.79
C HIS A 149 -3.88 -6.73 9.29
N LYS A 150 -2.95 -6.40 8.38
CA LYS A 150 -3.14 -6.53 6.93
C LYS A 150 -2.82 -7.92 6.38
N PHE A 151 -2.15 -8.76 7.18
CA PHE A 151 -1.81 -10.13 6.82
C PHE A 151 -2.26 -11.16 7.88
N GLY A 152 -3.37 -10.88 8.55
CA GLY A 152 -3.99 -11.80 9.51
C GLY A 152 -3.37 -11.78 10.92
N GLY A 153 -2.49 -10.85 11.22
CA GLY A 153 -1.94 -10.62 12.54
C GLY A 153 -2.81 -9.69 13.40
N PRO A 154 -2.44 -9.49 14.67
CA PRO A 154 -3.19 -8.63 15.58
C PRO A 154 -3.10 -7.15 15.18
N LYS A 155 -4.14 -6.38 15.53
CA LYS A 155 -4.09 -4.91 15.52
C LYS A 155 -3.15 -4.41 16.61
N GLY A 156 -2.56 -3.23 16.43
CA GLY A 156 -1.70 -2.59 17.43
C GLY A 156 -0.24 -3.02 17.37
N ILE A 157 0.18 -3.72 16.32
CA ILE A 157 1.58 -4.07 16.09
C ILE A 157 1.95 -3.92 14.61
N GLY A 158 3.17 -3.46 14.35
CA GLY A 158 3.77 -3.35 13.03
C GLY A 158 5.29 -3.37 13.11
N ILE A 159 5.92 -3.18 11.97
CA ILE A 159 7.37 -3.16 11.83
C ILE A 159 7.76 -1.95 10.97
N LEU A 160 8.82 -1.27 11.38
CA LEU A 160 9.66 -0.47 10.52
C LEU A 160 10.95 -1.26 10.27
N LEU A 161 11.16 -1.72 9.03
CA LEU A 161 12.46 -2.26 8.61
C LEU A 161 13.39 -1.10 8.26
N THR A 162 14.66 -1.24 8.66
CA THR A 162 15.71 -0.24 8.46
C THR A 162 16.97 -0.95 7.99
N ASN A 163 17.73 -0.35 7.10
CA ASN A 163 19.11 -0.78 6.89
C ASN A 163 20.06 -0.04 7.87
N GLU A 164 21.33 -0.38 7.89
CA GLU A 164 22.34 0.22 8.79
C GLU A 164 22.41 1.76 8.63
N LYS A 165 22.43 2.24 7.38
CA LYS A 165 22.46 3.68 7.06
C LYS A 165 21.26 4.40 7.63
N SER A 166 20.05 3.95 7.32
CA SER A 166 18.81 4.58 7.78
C SER A 166 18.65 4.47 9.30
N ARG A 167 19.02 3.32 9.89
CA ARG A 167 19.00 3.13 11.35
C ARG A 167 19.90 4.13 12.07
N SER A 168 21.10 4.40 11.56
CA SER A 168 21.99 5.41 12.15
C SER A 168 21.41 6.81 12.08
N ILE A 169 20.72 7.15 10.97
CA ILE A 169 20.03 8.44 10.80
C ILE A 169 18.84 8.57 11.76
N LEU A 170 18.06 7.49 11.96
CA LEU A 170 16.87 7.54 12.81
C LEU A 170 17.19 7.50 14.31
N ARG A 171 18.38 7.12 14.71
CA ARG A 171 18.80 7.13 16.12
C ARG A 171 18.76 8.53 16.69
N ASN A 172 18.34 8.62 17.94
CA ASN A 172 18.53 9.83 18.72
C ASN A 172 19.83 9.72 19.49
N SER A 173 20.86 10.49 19.09
CA SER A 173 22.19 10.48 19.73
C SER A 173 22.18 11.04 21.14
N ASP A 174 21.21 11.93 21.45
CA ASP A 174 21.22 12.74 22.67
C ASP A 174 20.48 12.07 23.84
N ILE A 175 19.81 10.96 23.59
CA ILE A 175 19.04 10.26 24.62
C ILE A 175 19.53 8.80 24.70
N ALA A 176 20.04 8.40 25.85
CA ALA A 176 20.42 7.02 26.15
C ALA A 176 19.17 6.11 26.29
N LEU A 177 18.42 5.98 25.20
CA LEU A 177 17.26 5.10 25.11
C LEU A 177 17.73 3.71 24.76
N THR A 178 17.30 2.70 25.53
CA THR A 178 17.69 1.31 25.31
C THR A 178 16.72 0.56 24.41
N HIS A 179 15.44 1.05 24.27
CA HIS A 179 14.40 0.36 23.52
C HIS A 179 14.52 0.64 22.02
N GLU A 180 14.25 -0.38 21.21
CA GLU A 180 14.20 -0.33 19.76
C GLU A 180 15.35 0.51 19.15
N TYR A 181 16.57 0.24 19.60
CA TYR A 181 17.82 0.87 19.13
C TYR A 181 17.81 2.41 19.21
N SER A 182 17.15 2.97 20.25
CA SER A 182 16.99 4.42 20.43
C SER A 182 16.14 5.14 19.37
N ILE A 183 15.32 4.37 18.63
CA ILE A 183 14.41 4.90 17.60
C ILE A 183 13.00 5.06 18.15
N ARG A 184 12.51 4.05 18.91
CA ARG A 184 11.16 4.04 19.45
C ARG A 184 11.17 3.64 20.93
N GLN A 185 10.47 4.41 21.76
CA GLN A 185 10.37 4.18 23.20
C GLN A 185 9.20 3.26 23.58
N GLY A 186 9.27 2.72 24.77
CA GLY A 186 8.21 1.95 25.41
C GLY A 186 8.42 0.44 25.34
N THR A 187 7.98 -0.26 26.37
CA THR A 187 8.04 -1.72 26.48
C THR A 187 7.23 -2.36 25.36
N GLN A 188 7.83 -3.36 24.72
CA GLN A 188 7.19 -4.05 23.59
C GLN A 188 6.11 -5.03 24.07
N SER A 189 5.01 -5.10 23.34
CA SER A 189 3.94 -6.07 23.59
C SER A 189 4.32 -7.43 23.03
N LEU A 190 4.92 -8.29 23.86
CA LEU A 190 5.32 -9.63 23.47
C LEU A 190 4.17 -10.46 22.87
N PRO A 191 2.93 -10.46 23.42
CA PRO A 191 1.82 -11.20 22.83
C PRO A 191 1.50 -10.76 21.38
N LEU A 192 1.52 -9.47 21.11
CA LEU A 192 1.25 -8.94 19.77
C LEU A 192 2.39 -9.29 18.79
N ILE A 193 3.65 -9.27 19.24
CA ILE A 193 4.81 -9.68 18.43
C ILE A 193 4.71 -11.17 18.09
N CYS A 194 4.34 -12.03 19.04
CA CYS A 194 4.16 -13.47 18.80
C CYS A 194 3.01 -13.70 17.80
N GLY A 195 1.88 -12.99 17.94
CA GLY A 195 0.76 -13.07 17.00
C GLY A 195 1.15 -12.62 15.60
N MET A 196 1.91 -11.54 15.46
CA MET A 196 2.45 -11.08 14.19
C MET A 196 3.42 -12.10 13.57
N HIS A 197 4.32 -12.70 14.37
CA HIS A 197 5.23 -13.75 13.91
C HIS A 197 4.45 -14.95 13.37
N GLN A 198 3.39 -15.41 14.09
CA GLN A 198 2.57 -16.52 13.62
C GLN A 198 1.85 -16.17 12.31
N ALA A 199 1.33 -14.93 12.17
CA ALA A 199 0.70 -14.49 10.96
C ALA A 199 1.68 -14.48 9.76
N LEU A 200 2.92 -14.04 9.96
CA LEU A 200 3.96 -14.10 8.92
C LEU A 200 4.25 -15.53 8.47
N LYS A 201 4.30 -16.49 9.41
CA LYS A 201 4.49 -17.91 9.08
C LYS A 201 3.35 -18.50 8.24
N ASN A 202 2.15 -17.97 8.36
CA ASN A 202 0.98 -18.47 7.65
C ASN A 202 0.86 -17.92 6.22
N ILE A 203 1.73 -16.99 5.81
CA ILE A 203 1.75 -16.46 4.44
C ILE A 203 2.39 -17.49 3.51
N SER A 204 1.63 -18.01 2.56
CA SER A 204 2.05 -19.05 1.61
C SER A 204 2.77 -18.51 0.37
N GLY A 205 2.51 -17.26 -0.01
CA GLY A 205 3.05 -16.64 -1.22
C GLY A 205 4.48 -16.13 -1.06
N LEU A 206 5.19 -16.01 -2.19
CA LEU A 206 6.49 -15.34 -2.28
C LEU A 206 6.42 -14.16 -3.23
N ILE A 207 7.21 -13.13 -2.92
CA ILE A 207 7.39 -11.95 -3.76
C ILE A 207 8.85 -11.92 -4.20
N THR A 208 9.05 -11.85 -5.50
CA THR A 208 10.36 -11.76 -6.16
C THR A 208 10.35 -10.61 -7.16
N PHE A 209 11.48 -10.38 -7.83
CA PHE A 209 11.60 -9.33 -8.82
C PHE A 209 12.16 -9.88 -10.13
N SER A 210 11.66 -9.34 -11.25
CA SER A 210 12.16 -9.60 -12.59
C SER A 210 12.23 -8.29 -13.35
N ASN A 211 13.40 -7.89 -13.84
CA ASN A 211 13.62 -6.61 -14.52
C ASN A 211 13.04 -5.39 -13.76
N TYR A 212 13.21 -5.37 -12.42
CA TYR A 212 12.63 -4.39 -11.47
C TYR A 212 11.12 -4.49 -11.24
N ASP A 213 10.39 -5.37 -11.92
CA ASP A 213 8.97 -5.59 -11.70
C ASP A 213 8.72 -6.54 -10.53
N THR A 214 7.65 -6.28 -9.77
CA THR A 214 7.19 -7.14 -8.68
C THR A 214 6.51 -8.38 -9.23
N VAL A 215 7.00 -9.56 -8.85
CA VAL A 215 6.46 -10.86 -9.26
C VAL A 215 5.93 -11.60 -8.04
N PHE A 216 4.65 -11.91 -8.04
CA PHE A 216 3.99 -12.70 -7.00
C PHE A 216 3.95 -14.18 -7.38
N LYS A 217 4.27 -15.04 -6.41
CA LYS A 217 4.21 -16.50 -6.55
C LYS A 217 3.16 -17.07 -5.59
N ASN A 218 1.89 -16.75 -5.83
CA ASN A 218 0.74 -17.35 -5.16
C ASN A 218 -0.26 -17.77 -6.25
N ASN A 219 -0.21 -19.00 -6.66
CA ASN A 219 -0.95 -19.50 -7.81
C ASN A 219 -2.48 -19.38 -7.63
N LYS A 220 -3.01 -19.63 -6.41
CA LYS A 220 -4.46 -19.61 -6.20
C LYS A 220 -5.04 -18.18 -6.24
N ILE A 221 -4.44 -17.24 -5.53
CA ILE A 221 -4.95 -15.85 -5.50
C ILE A 221 -4.80 -15.19 -6.87
N ILE A 222 -3.66 -15.39 -7.54
CA ILE A 222 -3.44 -14.90 -8.90
C ILE A 222 -4.48 -15.48 -9.85
N PHE A 223 -4.71 -16.79 -9.80
CA PHE A 223 -5.71 -17.47 -10.61
C PHE A 223 -7.13 -16.89 -10.40
N LEU A 224 -7.55 -16.70 -9.14
CA LEU A 224 -8.87 -16.12 -8.83
C LEU A 224 -9.00 -14.68 -9.37
N LYS A 225 -7.94 -13.88 -9.22
CA LYS A 225 -7.90 -12.52 -9.77
C LYS A 225 -8.04 -12.54 -11.30
N ASP A 226 -7.25 -13.37 -11.97
CA ASP A 226 -7.22 -13.42 -13.42
C ASP A 226 -8.54 -13.98 -13.98
N TYR A 227 -9.12 -14.97 -13.30
CA TYR A 227 -10.46 -15.48 -13.59
C TYR A 227 -11.51 -14.36 -13.56
N LEU A 228 -11.57 -13.60 -12.46
CA LEU A 228 -12.54 -12.51 -12.31
C LEU A 228 -12.29 -11.38 -13.32
N ILE A 229 -11.04 -11.02 -13.58
CA ILE A 229 -10.70 -10.03 -14.62
C ILE A 229 -11.22 -10.51 -15.98
N ASN A 230 -11.03 -11.79 -16.33
CA ASN A 230 -11.51 -12.35 -17.60
C ASN A 230 -13.04 -12.31 -17.72
N LEU A 231 -13.78 -12.49 -16.62
CA LEU A 231 -15.23 -12.33 -16.62
C LEU A 231 -15.69 -10.88 -16.85
N LEU A 232 -14.87 -9.90 -16.44
CA LEU A 232 -15.27 -8.50 -16.40
C LEU A 232 -14.71 -7.65 -17.53
N LYS A 233 -13.52 -7.96 -18.08
CA LYS A 233 -12.75 -7.09 -18.99
C LYS A 233 -13.49 -6.74 -20.29
N ASP A 234 -14.31 -7.67 -20.81
CA ASP A 234 -15.04 -7.49 -22.07
C ASP A 234 -16.48 -6.97 -21.85
N ASN A 235 -16.85 -6.73 -20.59
CA ASN A 235 -18.16 -6.16 -20.26
C ASN A 235 -18.13 -4.65 -20.39
N LYS A 236 -18.83 -4.10 -21.39
CA LYS A 236 -18.89 -2.66 -21.70
C LYS A 236 -19.44 -1.78 -20.55
N TYR A 237 -20.05 -2.38 -19.54
CA TYR A 237 -20.58 -1.68 -18.36
C TYR A 237 -19.61 -1.71 -17.17
N VAL A 238 -18.41 -2.29 -17.32
CA VAL A 238 -17.39 -2.38 -16.28
C VAL A 238 -16.13 -1.61 -16.70
N GLU A 239 -15.74 -0.65 -15.90
CA GLU A 239 -14.48 0.09 -16.08
C GLU A 239 -13.52 -0.27 -14.94
N ILE A 240 -12.52 -1.12 -15.21
CA ILE A 240 -11.51 -1.48 -14.20
C ILE A 240 -10.67 -0.24 -13.88
N THR A 241 -10.51 0.07 -12.58
CA THR A 241 -9.69 1.18 -12.09
C THR A 241 -8.30 0.68 -11.66
N GLY A 242 -7.27 1.50 -11.88
CA GLY A 242 -5.87 1.12 -11.66
C GLY A 242 -5.29 0.24 -12.76
N SER A 243 -4.05 -0.21 -12.60
CA SER A 243 -3.39 -1.10 -13.57
C SER A 243 -3.99 -2.50 -13.54
N ILE A 244 -4.09 -3.16 -14.67
CA ILE A 244 -4.46 -4.58 -14.77
C ILE A 244 -3.22 -5.45 -14.60
N GLU A 245 -2.12 -5.11 -15.23
CA GLU A 245 -0.87 -5.87 -15.26
C GLU A 245 -0.12 -5.74 -13.93
N ASN A 246 0.12 -4.49 -13.50
CA ASN A 246 0.86 -4.16 -12.29
C ASN A 246 -0.10 -3.98 -11.12
N ARG A 247 -0.66 -5.08 -10.59
CA ARG A 247 -1.72 -5.08 -9.59
C ARG A 247 -1.45 -6.05 -8.44
N LEU A 248 -1.90 -5.67 -7.24
CA LEU A 248 -2.00 -6.57 -6.09
C LEU A 248 -2.85 -7.81 -6.44
N PRO A 249 -2.36 -9.03 -6.20
CA PRO A 249 -3.08 -10.26 -6.55
C PRO A 249 -4.44 -10.42 -5.89
N ASN A 250 -4.57 -9.97 -4.64
CA ASN A 250 -5.81 -10.11 -3.85
C ASN A 250 -6.79 -8.93 -4.01
N HIS A 251 -6.62 -8.13 -5.05
CA HIS A 251 -7.35 -6.86 -5.19
C HIS A 251 -7.91 -6.68 -6.60
N LEU A 252 -9.18 -6.28 -6.68
CA LEU A 252 -9.77 -5.74 -7.90
C LEU A 252 -10.65 -4.54 -7.55
N SER A 253 -10.56 -3.48 -8.36
CA SER A 253 -11.43 -2.32 -8.26
C SER A 253 -11.94 -1.91 -9.62
N PHE A 254 -13.16 -1.44 -9.66
CA PHE A 254 -13.84 -1.04 -10.90
C PHE A 254 -15.02 -0.12 -10.61
N ILE A 255 -15.50 0.54 -11.67
CA ILE A 255 -16.72 1.32 -11.71
C ILE A 255 -17.74 0.53 -12.52
N LEU A 256 -18.97 0.41 -12.02
CA LEU A 256 -20.07 -0.23 -12.71
C LEU A 256 -20.99 0.83 -13.32
N LEU A 257 -21.31 0.67 -14.61
CA LEU A 257 -22.24 1.50 -15.35
C LEU A 257 -23.59 0.79 -15.49
N ASN A 258 -24.67 1.55 -15.55
CA ASN A 258 -25.99 1.01 -15.91
C ASN A 258 -26.16 0.94 -17.45
N LYS A 259 -27.33 0.46 -17.91
CA LYS A 259 -27.65 0.35 -19.34
C LYS A 259 -27.57 1.66 -20.13
N ASN A 260 -27.68 2.80 -19.46
CA ASN A 260 -27.54 4.13 -20.05
C ASN A 260 -26.08 4.66 -19.96
N PHE A 261 -25.11 3.80 -19.62
CA PHE A 261 -23.69 4.16 -19.42
C PHE A 261 -23.47 5.20 -18.32
N LEU A 262 -24.37 5.31 -17.35
CA LEU A 262 -24.22 6.17 -16.18
C LEU A 262 -23.61 5.39 -15.01
N PRO A 263 -22.63 5.98 -14.27
CA PRO A 263 -22.01 5.32 -13.14
C PRO A 263 -23.02 5.04 -12.01
N ILE A 264 -23.11 3.78 -11.59
CA ILE A 264 -23.94 3.37 -10.45
C ILE A 264 -23.17 3.74 -9.17
N LYS A 265 -23.84 4.46 -8.25
CA LYS A 265 -23.21 4.84 -6.97
C LYS A 265 -22.81 3.61 -6.16
N ALA A 266 -21.59 3.59 -5.63
CA ALA A 266 -21.01 2.45 -4.91
C ALA A 266 -21.92 1.93 -3.79
N TYR A 267 -22.56 2.80 -3.00
CA TYR A 267 -23.42 2.38 -1.90
C TYR A 267 -24.62 1.53 -2.36
N LYS A 268 -25.17 1.78 -3.57
CA LYS A 268 -26.28 0.98 -4.11
C LYS A 268 -25.85 -0.46 -4.39
N ILE A 269 -24.65 -0.61 -4.99
CA ILE A 269 -24.08 -1.92 -5.30
C ILE A 269 -23.70 -2.64 -4.00
N ILE A 270 -23.07 -1.94 -3.04
CA ILE A 270 -22.71 -2.52 -1.74
C ILE A 270 -23.94 -3.05 -0.99
N ASN A 271 -25.02 -2.27 -0.92
CA ASN A 271 -26.25 -2.69 -0.27
C ASN A 271 -26.86 -3.91 -0.97
N PHE A 272 -26.96 -3.88 -2.30
CA PHE A 272 -27.49 -5.00 -3.08
C PHE A 272 -26.68 -6.29 -2.87
N MET A 273 -25.35 -6.19 -2.87
CA MET A 273 -24.46 -7.33 -2.62
C MET A 273 -24.58 -7.83 -1.18
N SER A 274 -24.70 -6.92 -0.21
CA SER A 274 -24.90 -7.25 1.21
C SER A 274 -26.22 -8.01 1.44
N ASP A 275 -27.30 -7.58 0.80
CA ASP A 275 -28.60 -8.28 0.84
C ASP A 275 -28.53 -9.71 0.26
N ASN A 276 -27.50 -9.98 -0.59
CA ASN A 276 -27.23 -11.30 -1.16
C ASN A 276 -26.07 -12.04 -0.46
N ASN A 277 -25.70 -11.63 0.76
CA ASN A 277 -24.63 -12.21 1.59
C ASN A 277 -23.21 -12.12 0.94
N ILE A 278 -22.94 -11.06 0.19
CA ILE A 278 -21.61 -10.75 -0.35
C ILE A 278 -21.13 -9.42 0.21
N SER A 279 -20.02 -9.46 0.95
CA SER A 279 -19.38 -8.27 1.50
C SER A 279 -18.37 -7.70 0.53
N ILE A 280 -18.59 -6.47 0.09
CA ILE A 280 -17.67 -5.68 -0.74
C ILE A 280 -17.49 -4.28 -0.14
N SER A 281 -16.56 -3.50 -0.65
CA SER A 281 -16.35 -2.13 -0.14
C SER A 281 -16.23 -1.12 -1.28
N SER A 282 -16.41 0.15 -0.94
CA SER A 282 -16.03 1.27 -1.81
C SER A 282 -14.52 1.54 -1.72
N GLY A 283 -13.98 2.38 -2.61
CA GLY A 283 -12.55 2.70 -2.68
C GLY A 283 -11.92 3.08 -1.35
N SER A 284 -12.51 4.03 -0.60
CA SER A 284 -12.00 4.43 0.71
C SER A 284 -12.87 3.89 1.85
N SER A 285 -12.44 2.80 2.49
CA SER A 285 -13.15 2.24 3.66
C SER A 285 -13.17 3.17 4.88
N CYS A 286 -12.23 4.13 4.97
CA CYS A 286 -12.16 5.10 6.06
C CYS A 286 -13.06 6.33 5.86
N SER A 287 -13.68 6.49 4.68
CA SER A 287 -14.46 7.67 4.31
C SER A 287 -15.94 7.36 4.04
N SER A 288 -16.45 6.20 4.47
CA SER A 288 -17.88 5.83 4.31
C SER A 288 -18.86 6.85 4.92
N SER A 289 -18.38 7.71 5.85
CA SER A 289 -19.11 8.85 6.41
C SER A 289 -18.78 10.21 5.76
N ASN A 290 -17.77 10.29 4.89
CA ASN A 290 -17.35 11.56 4.30
C ASN A 290 -18.08 11.84 2.98
N LYS A 291 -18.63 13.06 2.88
CA LYS A 291 -19.23 13.61 1.65
C LYS A 291 -18.20 13.88 0.54
N ASN A 292 -16.91 13.75 0.81
CA ASN A 292 -15.83 14.03 -0.13
C ASN A 292 -15.39 12.75 -0.88
N PRO A 293 -15.08 12.86 -2.17
CA PRO A 293 -14.57 11.75 -2.96
C PRO A 293 -13.19 11.29 -2.46
N SER A 294 -12.81 10.06 -2.82
CA SER A 294 -11.45 9.56 -2.57
C SER A 294 -10.40 10.46 -3.23
N LYS A 295 -9.38 10.85 -2.46
CA LYS A 295 -8.24 11.61 -2.98
C LYS A 295 -7.49 10.82 -4.06
N VAL A 296 -7.35 9.50 -3.89
CA VAL A 296 -6.70 8.62 -4.86
C VAL A 296 -7.46 8.63 -6.18
N LEU A 297 -8.79 8.42 -6.15
CA LEU A 297 -9.61 8.42 -7.37
C LEU A 297 -9.60 9.79 -8.08
N THR A 298 -9.56 10.89 -7.32
CA THR A 298 -9.44 12.24 -7.91
C THR A 298 -8.12 12.39 -8.68
N LYS A 299 -7.04 11.77 -8.22
CA LYS A 299 -5.73 11.83 -8.89
C LYS A 299 -5.65 10.96 -10.16
N LEU A 300 -6.56 9.99 -10.33
CA LEU A 300 -6.67 9.22 -11.59
C LEU A 300 -7.33 10.02 -12.75
N ARG A 301 -7.72 11.27 -12.50
CA ARG A 301 -8.37 12.14 -13.50
C ARG A 301 -9.69 11.57 -14.04
N LEU A 302 -10.42 10.81 -13.19
CA LEU A 302 -11.74 10.30 -13.51
C LEU A 302 -12.78 11.45 -13.52
N ASP A 303 -13.82 11.29 -14.31
CA ASP A 303 -14.97 12.18 -14.29
C ASP A 303 -15.60 12.28 -12.91
N ASN A 304 -16.06 13.45 -12.51
CA ASN A 304 -16.62 13.70 -11.17
C ASN A 304 -17.77 12.78 -10.80
N ASN A 305 -18.60 12.36 -11.76
CA ASN A 305 -19.72 11.43 -11.55
C ASN A 305 -19.24 10.01 -11.20
N LYS A 306 -18.01 9.61 -11.55
CA LYS A 306 -17.39 8.32 -11.31
C LYS A 306 -16.74 8.21 -9.93
N LEU A 307 -16.35 9.33 -9.30
CA LEU A 307 -15.60 9.36 -8.05
C LEU A 307 -16.31 8.66 -6.86
N PHE A 308 -17.64 8.56 -6.89
CA PHE A 308 -18.47 7.92 -5.85
C PHE A 308 -19.00 6.53 -6.28
N SER A 309 -18.48 5.99 -7.37
CA SER A 309 -18.99 4.76 -8.01
C SER A 309 -17.97 3.62 -8.01
N ASN A 310 -16.78 3.83 -7.46
CA ASN A 310 -15.73 2.82 -7.42
C ASN A 310 -16.01 1.75 -6.37
N ILE A 311 -16.01 0.51 -6.80
CA ILE A 311 -16.12 -0.71 -5.97
C ILE A 311 -14.75 -1.32 -5.81
N ARG A 312 -14.50 -1.88 -4.63
CA ARG A 312 -13.27 -2.62 -4.32
C ARG A 312 -13.61 -4.01 -3.80
N LEU A 313 -12.97 -4.99 -4.39
CA LEU A 313 -12.99 -6.38 -3.97
C LEU A 313 -11.65 -6.75 -3.34
N SER A 314 -11.71 -7.55 -2.28
CA SER A 314 -10.55 -8.22 -1.71
C SER A 314 -10.91 -9.69 -1.52
N PHE A 315 -10.05 -10.58 -1.97
CA PHE A 315 -10.23 -12.02 -1.84
C PHE A 315 -8.94 -12.68 -1.37
N GLY A 316 -9.05 -13.89 -0.90
CA GLY A 316 -7.97 -14.68 -0.35
C GLY A 316 -8.08 -16.15 -0.72
N GLU A 317 -7.21 -16.98 -0.18
CA GLU A 317 -7.12 -18.41 -0.49
C GLU A 317 -8.38 -19.22 -0.16
N GLN A 318 -9.22 -18.72 0.76
CA GLN A 318 -10.49 -19.36 1.14
C GLN A 318 -11.61 -19.15 0.11
N ASN A 319 -11.45 -18.20 -0.83
CA ASN A 319 -12.44 -17.99 -1.87
C ASN A 319 -12.39 -19.09 -2.95
N SER A 320 -13.55 -19.30 -3.62
CA SER A 320 -13.73 -20.28 -4.69
C SER A 320 -14.24 -19.63 -5.97
N ILE A 321 -14.14 -20.35 -7.08
CA ILE A 321 -14.69 -19.95 -8.38
C ILE A 321 -16.19 -19.74 -8.27
N ASP A 322 -16.93 -20.68 -7.64
CA ASP A 322 -18.38 -20.58 -7.48
C ASP A 322 -18.82 -19.28 -6.80
N GLN A 323 -18.01 -18.79 -5.83
CA GLN A 323 -18.28 -17.49 -5.19
C GLN A 323 -18.06 -16.32 -6.17
N LEU A 324 -17.07 -16.40 -7.05
CA LEU A 324 -16.82 -15.38 -8.08
C LEU A 324 -17.91 -15.41 -9.16
N ASP A 325 -18.39 -16.58 -9.57
CA ASP A 325 -19.50 -16.73 -10.52
C ASP A 325 -20.80 -16.18 -9.95
N LYS A 326 -21.10 -16.49 -8.68
CA LYS A 326 -22.24 -15.89 -7.97
C LYS A 326 -22.11 -14.37 -7.92
N PHE A 327 -20.92 -13.84 -7.57
CA PHE A 327 -20.68 -12.40 -7.58
C PHE A 327 -20.91 -11.80 -8.96
N HIS A 328 -20.35 -12.41 -10.02
CA HIS A 328 -20.51 -11.93 -11.40
C HIS A 328 -22.00 -11.92 -11.82
N THR A 329 -22.75 -12.98 -11.54
CA THR A 329 -24.19 -13.05 -11.81
C THR A 329 -24.97 -11.91 -11.14
N LEU A 330 -24.68 -11.64 -9.87
CA LEU A 330 -25.30 -10.54 -9.12
C LEU A 330 -24.87 -9.17 -9.66
N LEU A 331 -23.63 -9.04 -10.14
CA LEU A 331 -23.14 -7.82 -10.75
C LEU A 331 -23.94 -7.48 -12.03
N LEU A 332 -24.23 -8.49 -12.87
CA LEU A 332 -25.08 -8.31 -14.04
C LEU A 332 -26.49 -7.87 -13.66
N GLN A 333 -27.06 -8.41 -12.57
CA GLN A 333 -28.36 -7.94 -12.07
C GLN A 333 -28.33 -6.48 -11.58
N CYS A 334 -27.20 -5.99 -11.02
CA CYS A 334 -27.06 -4.57 -10.68
C CYS A 334 -27.17 -3.67 -11.91
N ILE A 335 -26.57 -4.05 -13.04
CA ILE A 335 -26.64 -3.30 -14.30
C ILE A 335 -28.08 -3.17 -14.79
N GLU A 336 -28.88 -4.24 -14.60
CA GLU A 336 -30.28 -4.27 -14.99
C GLU A 336 -31.17 -3.43 -14.05
N LYS A 337 -30.86 -3.47 -12.74
CA LYS A 337 -31.69 -2.88 -11.68
C LYS A 337 -31.53 -1.37 -11.55
N PHE A 338 -30.36 -0.82 -11.74
CA PHE A 338 -30.02 0.57 -11.47
C PHE A 338 -29.74 1.37 -12.74
#